data_3cfbef55c23f83a6557ed5655483fe3d
#
_entry.id   3cfbef55c23f83a6557ed5655483fe3d
#
_cell.length_a   1.000
_cell.length_b   1.000
_cell.length_c   1.000
_cell.angle_alpha   90.00
_cell.angle_beta   90.00
_cell.angle_gamma   90.00
#
_symmetry.space_group_name_H-M   'P 1'
#
loop_
_entity.id
_entity.type
_entity.pdbx_description
1 polymer ?
#
loop_
_entity_poly.entity_id
_entity_poly.type
_entity_poly.pdbx_seq_one_letter_code
_entity_poly.pdbx_strand_id
1 'polypeptide(L)'
;KEKRMTTTALQNEKNPSDYLVCKWCGKSFHYFKSHVANGNCEGIPESVKDADPDTVLKMYTTQFPDEPTLSKKALDAIQAKRAEQKSEMTKSSGVTSSPGYTGTVEYKTDLVAAHELLNVTVKELGTKRGTPLMVSVNVNTPFPEFVPEVKKGYVYGDFELIKDIFMMLELGIPGYLWGHAGTGKSSLPTQLCALLNRPLIRAQHTASMEEAHVTGQILARDGSTYFEPGLLALAMKHGWVYLADEYDFAFPQILGVYQPVLEGEALVIKE
;
A
#
# COMPACT_ATOMS: atom_id res chain seq x y z
N LYS A 1 8.64 35.84 39.13
CA LYS A 1 10.05 35.43 38.84
C LYS A 1 10.08 33.93 38.62
N GLU A 2 9.72 33.50 37.42
CA GLU A 2 9.84 32.10 37.00
C GLU A 2 11.21 31.89 36.34
N LYS A 3 11.98 30.98 36.92
CA LYS A 3 13.27 30.55 36.41
C LYS A 3 13.05 29.72 35.14
N ARG A 4 13.49 30.23 33.97
CA ARG A 4 13.77 29.43 32.81
C ARG A 4 14.81 28.36 33.17
N MET A 5 14.41 27.09 33.17
CA MET A 5 15.35 25.98 33.23
C MET A 5 16.03 25.85 31.86
N THR A 6 17.30 26.11 31.86
CA THR A 6 18.23 25.84 30.76
C THR A 6 18.36 24.33 30.56
N THR A 7 18.04 23.89 29.39
CA THR A 7 18.22 22.50 28.93
C THR A 7 19.69 22.23 28.65
N THR A 8 20.44 21.92 29.72
CA THR A 8 21.81 21.42 29.59
C THR A 8 21.90 20.16 30.44
N ALA A 9 22.43 19.09 29.83
CA ALA A 9 22.76 17.78 30.40
C ALA A 9 21.73 16.66 30.24
N LEU A 10 21.75 16.07 29.07
CA LEU A 10 21.65 14.61 28.91
C LEU A 10 22.66 14.17 27.82
N GLN A 11 23.92 14.25 28.22
CA GLN A 11 24.99 13.44 27.56
C GLN A 11 24.88 12.04 28.16
N ASN A 12 23.92 11.24 27.61
CA ASN A 12 23.94 9.81 27.80
C ASN A 12 24.68 9.19 26.60
N GLU A 13 25.59 8.30 26.92
CA GLU A 13 26.41 7.50 26.00
C GLU A 13 25.58 6.98 24.83
N LYS A 14 25.73 7.63 23.67
CA LYS A 14 25.01 7.28 22.45
C LYS A 14 25.72 6.08 21.80
N ASN A 15 25.02 4.98 21.69
CA ASN A 15 25.47 3.83 20.90
C ASN A 15 25.74 4.30 19.45
N PRO A 16 26.92 4.04 18.87
CA PRO A 16 27.27 4.50 17.52
C PRO A 16 26.32 4.02 16.41
N SER A 17 25.55 2.95 16.68
CA SER A 17 24.54 2.41 15.75
C SER A 17 23.23 3.20 15.69
N ASP A 18 23.00 4.16 16.59
CA ASP A 18 21.72 4.85 16.71
C ASP A 18 21.61 6.12 15.88
N TYR A 19 22.71 6.62 15.32
CA TYR A 19 22.74 7.82 14.48
C TYR A 19 23.73 7.68 13.34
N LEU A 20 23.56 8.53 12.33
CA LEU A 20 24.43 8.62 11.17
C LEU A 20 25.28 9.88 11.26
N VAL A 21 26.44 9.86 10.62
CA VAL A 21 27.35 11.01 10.56
C VAL A 21 27.29 11.63 9.17
N CYS A 22 26.99 12.91 9.09
CA CYS A 22 26.95 13.66 7.84
C CYS A 22 28.36 13.77 7.21
N LYS A 23 28.52 13.34 5.97
CA LYS A 23 29.82 13.41 5.26
C LYS A 23 30.24 14.83 4.91
N TRP A 24 29.31 15.78 4.85
CA TRP A 24 29.64 17.18 4.58
C TRP A 24 30.09 17.93 5.81
N CYS A 25 29.42 17.76 6.97
CA CYS A 25 29.71 18.57 8.17
C CYS A 25 30.21 17.79 9.37
N GLY A 26 30.27 16.46 9.31
CA GLY A 26 30.69 15.59 10.42
C GLY A 26 29.72 15.52 11.63
N LYS A 27 28.60 16.25 11.61
CA LYS A 27 27.61 16.21 12.69
C LYS A 27 26.72 14.98 12.59
N SER A 28 26.27 14.46 13.73
CA SER A 28 25.37 13.31 13.80
C SER A 28 23.93 13.70 13.51
N PHE A 29 23.19 12.82 12.83
CA PHE A 29 21.77 13.00 12.55
C PHE A 29 21.02 11.67 12.59
N HIS A 30 19.69 11.74 12.68
CA HIS A 30 18.80 10.59 12.53
C HIS A 30 18.08 10.58 11.18
N TYR A 31 17.78 11.76 10.65
CA TYR A 31 17.11 11.98 9.37
C TYR A 31 17.78 13.14 8.64
N PHE A 32 18.39 12.85 7.49
CA PHE A 32 19.19 13.82 6.73
C PHE A 32 18.38 15.04 6.30
N LYS A 33 17.16 14.86 5.81
CA LYS A 33 16.30 15.97 5.40
C LYS A 33 16.03 16.97 6.54
N SER A 34 15.80 16.47 7.75
CA SER A 34 15.62 17.34 8.94
C SER A 34 16.93 18.00 9.36
N HIS A 35 18.08 17.33 9.21
CA HIS A 35 19.39 17.88 9.49
C HIS A 35 19.70 19.10 8.59
N VAL A 36 19.28 19.03 7.32
CA VAL A 36 19.40 20.15 6.36
C VAL A 36 18.36 21.23 6.63
N ALA A 37 17.08 20.87 6.73
CA ALA A 37 15.96 21.80 6.87
C ALA A 37 16.06 22.68 8.13
N ASN A 38 16.67 22.15 9.20
CA ASN A 38 16.87 22.88 10.48
C ASN A 38 18.15 23.73 10.49
N GLY A 39 18.84 23.88 9.35
CA GLY A 39 20.08 24.64 9.25
C GLY A 39 21.28 24.06 10.03
N ASN A 40 21.19 22.78 10.41
CA ASN A 40 22.22 22.13 11.24
C ASN A 40 23.43 21.65 10.43
N CYS A 41 23.37 21.67 9.10
CA CYS A 41 24.44 21.24 8.22
C CYS A 41 25.27 22.44 7.72
N GLU A 42 26.42 22.66 8.31
CA GLU A 42 27.35 23.75 7.92
C GLU A 42 28.18 23.42 6.67
N GLY A 43 28.17 22.16 6.24
CA GLY A 43 28.97 21.68 5.09
C GLY A 43 28.20 21.60 3.79
N ILE A 44 27.03 22.22 3.66
CA ILE A 44 26.25 22.20 2.41
C ILE A 44 27.04 22.95 1.33
N PRO A 45 27.24 22.34 0.14
CA PRO A 45 27.89 23.01 -0.98
C PRO A 45 27.17 24.31 -1.39
N GLU A 46 27.93 25.35 -1.70
CA GLU A 46 27.39 26.65 -2.13
C GLU A 46 26.39 26.56 -3.28
N SER A 47 26.56 25.56 -4.17
CA SER A 47 25.70 25.31 -5.33
C SER A 47 24.26 24.92 -4.98
N VAL A 48 24.00 24.45 -3.74
CA VAL A 48 22.68 23.99 -3.28
C VAL A 48 22.31 24.55 -1.89
N LYS A 49 23.02 25.59 -1.44
CA LYS A 49 22.83 26.16 -0.09
C LYS A 49 21.43 26.74 0.12
N ASP A 50 20.88 27.35 -0.92
CA ASP A 50 19.56 27.97 -0.92
C ASP A 50 18.49 27.09 -1.57
N ALA A 51 18.85 25.83 -1.91
CA ALA A 51 17.91 24.88 -2.51
C ALA A 51 17.00 24.24 -1.45
N ASP A 52 15.86 23.76 -1.92
CA ASP A 52 14.94 23.00 -1.05
C ASP A 52 15.59 21.72 -0.50
N PRO A 53 15.16 21.22 0.68
CA PRO A 53 15.77 20.05 1.32
C PRO A 53 15.73 18.77 0.47
N ASP A 54 14.80 18.65 -0.48
CA ASP A 54 14.72 17.49 -1.38
C ASP A 54 15.81 17.54 -2.46
N THR A 55 16.09 18.71 -2.99
CA THR A 55 17.19 18.94 -3.94
C THR A 55 18.54 18.70 -3.28
N VAL A 56 18.73 19.18 -2.05
CA VAL A 56 19.94 18.93 -1.24
C VAL A 56 20.10 17.43 -0.94
N LEU A 57 19.02 16.73 -0.59
CA LEU A 57 19.03 15.29 -0.39
C LEU A 57 19.44 14.52 -1.65
N LYS A 58 18.91 14.90 -2.81
CA LYS A 58 19.27 14.28 -4.09
C LYS A 58 20.76 14.45 -4.39
N MET A 59 21.31 15.62 -4.17
CA MET A 59 22.74 15.87 -4.37
C MET A 59 23.60 15.05 -3.41
N TYR A 60 23.21 14.96 -2.14
CA TYR A 60 23.90 14.15 -1.15
C TYR A 60 23.90 12.66 -1.52
N THR A 61 22.75 12.10 -1.91
CA THR A 61 22.64 10.70 -2.34
C THR A 61 23.35 10.40 -3.66
N THR A 62 23.49 11.38 -4.54
CA THR A 62 24.29 11.25 -5.77
C THR A 62 25.78 11.23 -5.46
N GLN A 63 26.23 12.05 -4.52
CA GLN A 63 27.64 12.13 -4.12
C GLN A 63 28.06 10.97 -3.22
N PHE A 64 27.15 10.46 -2.40
CA PHE A 64 27.39 9.36 -1.44
C PHE A 64 26.30 8.27 -1.59
N PRO A 65 26.33 7.47 -2.66
CA PRO A 65 25.27 6.52 -2.98
C PRO A 65 25.10 5.39 -1.94
N ASP A 66 26.19 5.03 -1.26
CA ASP A 66 26.20 3.95 -0.26
C ASP A 66 25.88 4.43 1.17
N GLU A 67 25.72 5.74 1.38
CA GLU A 67 25.46 6.29 2.72
C GLU A 67 23.96 6.34 3.01
N PRO A 68 23.52 5.76 4.13
CA PRO A 68 22.11 5.83 4.51
C PRO A 68 21.72 7.25 4.92
N THR A 69 20.51 7.65 4.58
CA THR A 69 19.96 8.99 4.92
C THR A 69 19.01 8.96 6.12
N LEU A 70 18.74 7.75 6.65
CA LEU A 70 17.89 7.48 7.82
C LEU A 70 18.62 6.53 8.76
N SER A 71 18.72 6.89 10.04
CA SER A 71 19.25 5.99 11.05
C SER A 71 18.28 4.84 11.35
N LYS A 72 18.80 3.72 11.87
CA LYS A 72 17.97 2.58 12.27
C LYS A 72 16.87 3.02 13.24
N LYS A 73 17.20 3.83 14.22
CA LYS A 73 16.24 4.39 15.19
C LYS A 73 15.13 5.23 14.54
N ALA A 74 15.45 6.01 13.49
CA ALA A 74 14.45 6.77 12.73
C ALA A 74 13.54 5.83 11.91
N LEU A 75 14.09 4.77 11.32
CA LEU A 75 13.32 3.75 10.62
C LEU A 75 12.37 3.01 11.56
N ASP A 76 12.86 2.58 12.72
CA ASP A 76 12.06 1.88 13.74
C ASP A 76 10.93 2.79 14.26
N ALA A 77 11.21 4.08 14.48
CA ALA A 77 10.20 5.06 14.90
C ALA A 77 9.14 5.31 13.83
N ILE A 78 9.49 5.33 12.55
CA ILE A 78 8.54 5.45 11.43
C ILE A 78 7.67 4.19 11.34
N GLN A 79 8.27 3.00 11.49
CA GLN A 79 7.54 1.74 11.50
C GLN A 79 6.58 1.63 12.69
N ALA A 80 7.03 2.03 13.88
CA ALA A 80 6.21 2.06 15.09
C ALA A 80 5.00 3.00 14.91
N LYS A 81 5.21 4.23 14.41
CA LYS A 81 4.11 5.16 14.11
C LYS A 81 3.12 4.63 13.07
N ARG A 82 3.62 3.97 12.03
CA ARG A 82 2.75 3.32 11.03
C ARG A 82 1.94 2.17 11.62
N ALA A 83 2.55 1.38 12.51
CA ALA A 83 1.85 0.31 13.23
C ALA A 83 0.80 0.87 14.20
N GLU A 84 1.12 1.98 14.87
CA GLU A 84 0.21 2.68 15.79
C GLU A 84 -0.96 3.32 15.04
N GLN A 85 -0.72 4.01 13.93
CA GLN A 85 -1.76 4.53 13.03
C GLN A 85 -2.65 3.41 12.48
N LYS A 86 -2.05 2.28 12.08
CA LYS A 86 -2.79 1.11 11.62
C LYS A 86 -3.65 0.49 12.76
N SER A 87 -3.14 0.52 14.00
CA SER A 87 -3.91 0.05 15.18
C SER A 87 -4.98 1.05 15.62
N GLU A 88 -4.77 2.35 15.42
CA GLU A 88 -5.78 3.38 15.68
C GLU A 88 -6.89 3.38 14.62
N MET A 89 -6.57 3.19 13.35
CA MET A 89 -7.57 2.97 12.29
C MET A 89 -8.43 1.72 12.58
N THR A 90 -7.83 0.65 13.11
CA THR A 90 -8.60 -0.53 13.55
C THR A 90 -9.41 -0.30 14.83
N LYS A 91 -9.03 0.66 15.67
CA LYS A 91 -9.77 0.99 16.92
C LYS A 91 -10.86 2.05 16.73
N SER A 92 -10.72 2.95 15.73
CA SER A 92 -11.73 3.97 15.44
C SER A 92 -12.91 3.42 14.63
N SER A 93 -12.77 2.29 13.96
CA SER A 93 -13.90 1.52 13.43
C SER A 93 -14.57 0.76 14.58
N GLY A 94 -15.34 1.47 15.37
CA GLY A 94 -16.26 0.89 16.34
C GLY A 94 -17.41 0.19 15.61
N VAL A 95 -17.09 -0.86 14.89
CA VAL A 95 -18.07 -1.81 14.38
C VAL A 95 -18.44 -2.69 15.57
N THR A 96 -19.61 -2.46 16.12
CA THR A 96 -20.28 -3.45 16.95
C THR A 96 -20.42 -4.71 16.11
N SER A 97 -19.56 -5.69 16.38
CA SER A 97 -19.59 -6.99 15.74
C SER A 97 -20.94 -7.63 15.97
N SER A 98 -21.69 -7.84 14.90
CA SER A 98 -22.78 -8.81 14.90
C SER A 98 -22.21 -10.17 15.35
N PRO A 99 -22.89 -10.91 16.25
CA PRO A 99 -22.37 -12.18 16.77
C PRO A 99 -22.28 -13.19 15.63
N GLY A 100 -21.07 -13.44 15.13
CA GLY A 100 -20.84 -14.48 14.13
C GLY A 100 -19.62 -14.31 13.23
N TYR A 101 -18.91 -13.17 13.25
CA TYR A 101 -17.77 -12.94 12.35
C TYR A 101 -16.53 -12.39 13.08
N THR A 102 -15.80 -13.27 13.71
CA THR A 102 -14.47 -13.00 14.30
C THR A 102 -13.40 -13.80 13.58
N GLY A 103 -13.07 -13.44 12.37
CA GLY A 103 -11.98 -14.09 11.64
C GLY A 103 -11.40 -13.19 10.59
N THR A 104 -10.39 -12.39 10.94
CA THR A 104 -9.45 -11.86 9.95
C THR A 104 -8.70 -13.05 9.36
N VAL A 105 -8.85 -13.26 8.07
CA VAL A 105 -8.09 -14.29 7.36
C VAL A 105 -6.64 -13.80 7.27
N GLU A 106 -5.73 -14.49 7.96
CA GLU A 106 -4.30 -14.20 7.85
C GLU A 106 -3.70 -14.95 6.67
N TYR A 107 -3.11 -14.19 5.75
CA TYR A 107 -2.35 -14.73 4.62
C TYR A 107 -0.86 -14.81 4.99
N LYS A 108 -0.25 -15.97 4.81
CA LYS A 108 1.20 -16.09 4.86
C LYS A 108 1.77 -15.65 3.51
N THR A 109 2.70 -14.72 3.53
CA THR A 109 3.31 -14.14 2.34
C THR A 109 4.82 -14.28 2.36
N ASP A 110 5.41 -14.57 1.21
CA ASP A 110 6.85 -14.48 0.96
C ASP A 110 7.12 -13.26 0.08
N LEU A 111 8.24 -12.58 0.33
CA LEU A 111 8.70 -11.49 -0.51
C LEU A 111 9.50 -12.04 -1.68
N VAL A 112 9.02 -11.80 -2.89
CA VAL A 112 9.65 -12.23 -4.14
C VAL A 112 9.96 -11.02 -5.01
N ALA A 113 11.04 -11.07 -5.76
CA ALA A 113 11.36 -10.00 -6.69
C ALA A 113 10.41 -10.03 -7.92
N ALA A 114 9.72 -8.93 -8.17
CA ALA A 114 8.70 -8.85 -9.22
C ALA A 114 9.24 -9.22 -10.62
N HIS A 115 10.51 -8.90 -10.90
CA HIS A 115 11.14 -9.25 -12.17
C HIS A 115 11.33 -10.77 -12.36
N GLU A 116 11.52 -11.52 -11.28
CA GLU A 116 11.59 -13.00 -11.32
C GLU A 116 10.22 -13.62 -11.64
N LEU A 117 9.13 -13.06 -11.11
CA LEU A 117 7.77 -13.53 -11.38
C LEU A 117 7.40 -13.42 -12.86
N LEU A 118 7.88 -12.37 -13.54
CA LEU A 118 7.61 -12.11 -14.94
C LEU A 118 8.72 -12.64 -15.87
N ASN A 119 9.81 -13.16 -15.32
CA ASN A 119 11.00 -13.60 -16.06
C ASN A 119 11.58 -12.50 -16.96
N VAL A 120 11.74 -11.31 -16.41
CA VAL A 120 12.31 -10.11 -17.04
C VAL A 120 13.51 -9.60 -16.27
N THR A 121 14.19 -8.56 -16.77
CA THR A 121 15.37 -8.02 -16.09
C THR A 121 14.98 -7.00 -14.99
N VAL A 122 15.85 -6.83 -13.99
CA VAL A 122 15.70 -5.77 -12.97
C VAL A 122 15.64 -4.38 -13.61
N LYS A 123 16.29 -4.19 -14.76
CA LYS A 123 16.26 -2.91 -15.50
C LYS A 123 14.84 -2.59 -16.00
N GLU A 124 14.08 -3.59 -16.39
CA GLU A 124 12.71 -3.43 -16.89
C GLU A 124 11.71 -3.28 -15.73
N LEU A 125 11.83 -4.12 -14.70
CA LEU A 125 10.87 -4.18 -13.60
C LEU A 125 11.52 -3.98 -12.21
N GLY A 126 12.50 -3.10 -12.12
CA GLY A 126 13.10 -2.68 -10.86
C GLY A 126 12.64 -1.29 -10.42
N THR A 127 13.13 -0.88 -9.27
CA THR A 127 12.91 0.48 -8.76
C THR A 127 13.73 1.50 -9.58
N LYS A 128 13.41 2.78 -9.44
CA LYS A 128 14.18 3.87 -10.07
C LYS A 128 15.66 3.90 -9.65
N ARG A 129 16.01 3.23 -8.54
CA ARG A 129 17.38 3.09 -8.04
C ARG A 129 18.12 1.87 -8.59
N GLY A 130 17.49 1.09 -9.49
CA GLY A 130 18.07 -0.13 -10.06
C GLY A 130 18.06 -1.33 -9.10
N THR A 131 17.33 -1.26 -7.99
CA THR A 131 17.12 -2.39 -7.07
C THR A 131 15.88 -3.18 -7.46
N PRO A 132 15.80 -4.49 -7.13
CA PRO A 132 14.59 -5.26 -7.35
C PRO A 132 13.35 -4.64 -6.67
N LEU A 133 12.22 -4.64 -7.36
CA LEU A 133 10.93 -4.35 -6.75
C LEU A 133 10.45 -5.63 -6.04
N MET A 134 10.32 -5.58 -4.72
CA MET A 134 9.85 -6.71 -3.93
C MET A 134 8.33 -6.66 -3.79
N VAL A 135 7.67 -7.79 -3.98
CA VAL A 135 6.22 -7.96 -3.89
C VAL A 135 5.87 -9.16 -3.02
N SER A 136 4.74 -9.08 -2.34
CA SER A 136 4.25 -10.12 -1.44
C SER A 136 3.44 -11.16 -2.22
N VAL A 137 3.94 -12.40 -2.27
CA VAL A 137 3.25 -13.55 -2.86
C VAL A 137 2.64 -14.38 -1.76
N ASN A 138 1.36 -14.74 -1.85
CA ASN A 138 0.74 -15.65 -0.89
C ASN A 138 1.34 -17.06 -1.03
N VAL A 139 1.92 -17.60 0.04
CA VAL A 139 2.46 -18.96 0.06
C VAL A 139 1.34 -19.98 -0.04
N ASN A 140 0.27 -19.74 0.71
CA ASN A 140 -0.97 -20.50 0.62
C ASN A 140 -2.15 -19.53 0.69
N THR A 141 -3.23 -19.88 0.04
CA THR A 141 -4.49 -19.16 0.18
C THR A 141 -5.59 -20.12 0.64
N PRO A 142 -6.41 -19.74 1.63
CA PRO A 142 -7.54 -20.57 2.06
C PRO A 142 -8.66 -20.62 1.04
N PHE A 143 -8.58 -19.81 -0.03
CA PHE A 143 -9.60 -19.69 -1.08
C PHE A 143 -8.97 -19.84 -2.48
N PRO A 144 -8.40 -21.02 -2.80
CA PRO A 144 -7.71 -21.24 -4.07
C PRO A 144 -8.64 -21.09 -5.30
N GLU A 145 -9.93 -21.32 -5.13
CA GLU A 145 -10.96 -21.19 -6.16
C GLU A 145 -11.17 -19.75 -6.65
N PHE A 146 -10.77 -18.76 -5.85
CA PHE A 146 -10.81 -17.33 -6.21
C PHE A 146 -9.48 -16.80 -6.73
N VAL A 147 -8.43 -17.62 -6.76
CA VAL A 147 -7.15 -17.22 -7.37
C VAL A 147 -7.25 -17.44 -8.87
N PRO A 148 -7.01 -16.39 -9.67
CA PRO A 148 -7.06 -16.54 -11.13
C PRO A 148 -5.97 -17.49 -11.65
N GLU A 149 -6.23 -18.14 -12.77
CA GLU A 149 -5.23 -18.97 -13.45
C GLU A 149 -4.20 -18.11 -14.21
N VAL A 150 -2.93 -18.49 -14.12
CA VAL A 150 -1.87 -17.90 -14.93
C VAL A 150 -2.02 -18.33 -16.38
N LYS A 151 -2.30 -17.40 -17.29
CA LYS A 151 -2.45 -17.68 -18.72
C LYS A 151 -1.08 -17.88 -19.37
N LYS A 152 -0.86 -19.07 -19.93
CA LYS A 152 0.35 -19.35 -20.71
C LYS A 152 0.43 -18.43 -21.93
N GLY A 153 1.59 -17.82 -22.15
CA GLY A 153 1.82 -16.92 -23.28
C GLY A 153 1.22 -15.52 -23.13
N TYR A 154 0.80 -15.13 -21.92
CA TYR A 154 0.40 -13.75 -21.66
C TYR A 154 1.61 -12.83 -21.81
N VAL A 155 1.48 -11.77 -22.64
CA VAL A 155 2.56 -10.83 -22.91
C VAL A 155 2.40 -9.60 -22.01
N TYR A 156 3.40 -9.36 -21.18
CA TYR A 156 3.50 -8.19 -20.30
C TYR A 156 4.26 -7.09 -21.05
N GLY A 157 3.57 -6.02 -21.46
CA GLY A 157 4.16 -5.00 -22.34
C GLY A 157 4.53 -3.69 -21.65
N ASP A 158 3.69 -3.21 -20.74
CA ASP A 158 3.89 -1.93 -20.06
C ASP A 158 4.40 -2.15 -18.62
N PHE A 159 5.73 -2.14 -18.46
CA PHE A 159 6.34 -2.41 -17.15
C PHE A 159 6.15 -1.27 -16.15
N GLU A 160 5.96 -0.03 -16.58
CA GLU A 160 5.65 1.08 -15.65
C GLU A 160 4.25 0.90 -15.07
N LEU A 161 3.26 0.59 -15.90
CA LEU A 161 1.91 0.28 -15.42
C LEU A 161 1.90 -0.96 -14.49
N ILE A 162 2.70 -1.98 -14.79
CA ILE A 162 2.83 -3.17 -13.94
C ILE A 162 3.42 -2.80 -12.58
N LYS A 163 4.44 -1.94 -12.53
CA LYS A 163 5.00 -1.43 -11.27
C LYS A 163 3.94 -0.69 -10.46
N ASP A 164 3.17 0.18 -11.10
CA ASP A 164 2.12 0.95 -10.44
C ASP A 164 1.05 0.02 -9.86
N ILE A 165 0.62 -1.00 -10.59
CA ILE A 165 -0.36 -1.98 -10.09
C ILE A 165 0.23 -2.78 -8.92
N PHE A 166 1.47 -3.25 -9.00
CA PHE A 166 2.11 -3.92 -7.88
C PHE A 166 2.20 -3.01 -6.64
N MET A 167 2.56 -1.75 -6.82
CA MET A 167 2.61 -0.78 -5.73
C MET A 167 1.22 -0.53 -5.12
N MET A 168 0.17 -0.41 -5.94
CA MET A 168 -1.20 -0.30 -5.46
C MET A 168 -1.62 -1.51 -4.62
N LEU A 169 -1.32 -2.72 -5.10
CA LEU A 169 -1.63 -3.97 -4.39
C LEU A 169 -0.86 -4.11 -3.08
N GLU A 170 0.41 -3.69 -3.03
CA GLU A 170 1.22 -3.73 -1.81
C GLU A 170 0.82 -2.67 -0.77
N LEU A 171 0.42 -1.50 -1.24
CA LEU A 171 0.02 -0.40 -0.36
C LEU A 171 -1.47 -0.44 0.02
N GLY A 172 -2.27 -1.31 -0.61
CA GLY A 172 -3.72 -1.35 -0.43
C GLY A 172 -4.41 -0.07 -0.92
N ILE A 173 -3.85 0.57 -1.95
CA ILE A 173 -4.40 1.81 -2.52
C ILE A 173 -5.30 1.47 -3.70
N PRO A 174 -6.55 2.00 -3.76
CA PRO A 174 -7.40 1.81 -4.91
C PRO A 174 -6.82 2.48 -6.15
N GLY A 175 -6.97 1.84 -7.31
CA GLY A 175 -6.50 2.34 -8.59
C GLY A 175 -7.58 2.36 -9.65
N TYR A 176 -7.47 3.28 -10.60
CA TYR A 176 -8.38 3.39 -11.74
C TYR A 176 -7.62 3.22 -13.06
N LEU A 177 -7.97 2.16 -13.81
CA LEU A 177 -7.38 1.86 -15.11
C LEU A 177 -8.32 2.31 -16.22
N TRP A 178 -7.89 3.26 -17.01
CA TRP A 178 -8.66 3.76 -18.16
C TRP A 178 -7.92 3.51 -19.49
N GLY A 179 -8.65 3.44 -20.58
CA GLY A 179 -8.09 3.21 -21.91
C GLY A 179 -9.09 2.53 -22.86
N HIS A 180 -8.70 2.36 -24.11
CA HIS A 180 -9.55 1.75 -25.14
C HIS A 180 -9.92 0.30 -24.81
N ALA A 181 -11.01 -0.18 -25.42
CA ALA A 181 -11.39 -1.57 -25.34
C ALA A 181 -10.27 -2.48 -25.90
N GLY A 182 -10.06 -3.65 -25.31
CA GLY A 182 -9.05 -4.61 -25.75
C GLY A 182 -7.60 -4.32 -25.32
N THR A 183 -7.32 -3.25 -24.58
CA THR A 183 -5.95 -2.91 -24.12
C THR A 183 -5.47 -3.69 -22.90
N GLY A 184 -6.27 -4.61 -22.37
CA GLY A 184 -5.86 -5.48 -21.25
C GLY A 184 -6.18 -4.92 -19.86
N LYS A 185 -6.99 -3.87 -19.72
CA LYS A 185 -7.36 -3.24 -18.43
C LYS A 185 -7.81 -4.25 -17.36
N SER A 186 -8.68 -5.18 -17.73
CA SER A 186 -9.18 -6.19 -16.78
C SER A 186 -8.27 -7.42 -16.70
N SER A 187 -7.59 -7.78 -17.80
CA SER A 187 -6.75 -8.97 -17.85
C SER A 187 -5.41 -8.78 -17.12
N LEU A 188 -4.83 -7.59 -17.17
CA LEU A 188 -3.54 -7.32 -16.52
C LEU A 188 -3.62 -7.47 -14.99
N PRO A 189 -4.51 -6.77 -14.25
CA PRO A 189 -4.64 -6.97 -12.81
C PRO A 189 -4.97 -8.42 -12.45
N THR A 190 -5.82 -9.10 -13.25
CA THR A 190 -6.15 -10.50 -13.05
C THR A 190 -4.90 -11.39 -13.14
N GLN A 191 -4.03 -11.18 -14.13
CA GLN A 191 -2.80 -11.96 -14.29
C GLN A 191 -1.78 -11.63 -13.19
N LEU A 192 -1.68 -10.38 -12.73
CA LEU A 192 -0.81 -10.03 -11.62
C LEU A 192 -1.29 -10.67 -10.31
N CYS A 193 -2.60 -10.69 -10.05
CA CYS A 193 -3.16 -11.42 -8.90
C CYS A 193 -2.88 -12.92 -8.98
N ALA A 194 -2.96 -13.52 -10.18
CA ALA A 194 -2.60 -14.93 -10.39
C ALA A 194 -1.14 -15.21 -10.02
N LEU A 195 -0.19 -14.36 -10.46
CA LEU A 195 1.23 -14.49 -10.13
C LEU A 195 1.51 -14.30 -8.64
N LEU A 196 0.76 -13.42 -7.98
CA LEU A 196 0.88 -13.17 -6.54
C LEU A 196 0.11 -14.19 -5.68
N ASN A 197 -0.56 -15.17 -6.29
CA ASN A 197 -1.43 -16.13 -5.62
C ASN A 197 -2.48 -15.43 -4.72
N ARG A 198 -3.00 -14.27 -5.17
CA ARG A 198 -4.00 -13.46 -4.45
C ARG A 198 -5.39 -13.73 -4.99
N PRO A 199 -6.37 -14.05 -4.12
CA PRO A 199 -7.77 -14.15 -4.52
C PRO A 199 -8.29 -12.84 -5.11
N LEU A 200 -9.09 -12.94 -6.16
CA LEU A 200 -9.67 -11.80 -6.86
C LEU A 200 -11.14 -12.07 -7.18
N ILE A 201 -12.00 -11.12 -6.85
CA ILE A 201 -13.38 -11.05 -7.34
C ILE A 201 -13.45 -10.01 -8.45
N ARG A 202 -13.94 -10.42 -9.62
CA ARG A 202 -14.28 -9.53 -10.71
C ARG A 202 -15.78 -9.27 -10.73
N ALA A 203 -16.18 -8.04 -10.47
CA ALA A 203 -17.56 -7.59 -10.54
C ALA A 203 -17.76 -6.78 -11.82
N GLN A 204 -18.56 -7.30 -12.75
CA GLN A 204 -18.90 -6.57 -13.97
C GLN A 204 -20.08 -5.65 -13.71
N HIS A 205 -19.89 -4.36 -13.93
CA HIS A 205 -20.91 -3.36 -13.75
C HIS A 205 -21.78 -3.24 -15.00
N THR A 206 -23.05 -3.09 -14.76
CA THR A 206 -24.07 -2.90 -15.79
C THR A 206 -25.14 -1.93 -15.31
N ALA A 207 -25.93 -1.37 -16.21
CA ALA A 207 -27.06 -0.52 -15.84
C ALA A 207 -28.15 -1.24 -15.01
N SER A 208 -28.19 -2.57 -15.05
CA SER A 208 -29.13 -3.40 -14.26
C SER A 208 -28.57 -3.84 -12.91
N MET A 209 -27.34 -3.43 -12.54
CA MET A 209 -26.74 -3.77 -11.25
C MET A 209 -27.49 -3.08 -10.12
N GLU A 210 -27.76 -3.83 -9.06
CA GLU A 210 -28.41 -3.33 -7.83
C GLU A 210 -27.40 -3.21 -6.69
N GLU A 211 -27.69 -2.35 -5.71
CA GLU A 211 -26.86 -2.17 -4.50
C GLU A 211 -26.60 -3.49 -3.78
N ALA A 212 -27.62 -4.36 -3.75
CA ALA A 212 -27.55 -5.69 -3.13
C ALA A 212 -26.43 -6.59 -3.70
N HIS A 213 -26.11 -6.46 -4.99
CA HIS A 213 -25.01 -7.22 -5.60
C HIS A 213 -23.64 -6.77 -5.08
N VAL A 214 -23.53 -5.53 -4.62
CA VAL A 214 -22.28 -4.95 -4.10
C VAL A 214 -22.16 -5.14 -2.61
N THR A 215 -23.19 -4.74 -1.84
CA THR A 215 -23.18 -4.72 -0.37
C THR A 215 -23.71 -6.00 0.24
N GLY A 216 -24.74 -6.57 -0.36
CA GLY A 216 -25.46 -7.75 0.14
C GLY A 216 -26.94 -7.47 0.45
N GLN A 217 -27.64 -8.49 0.83
CA GLN A 217 -29.08 -8.44 1.11
C GLN A 217 -29.50 -9.43 2.21
N ILE A 218 -30.63 -9.14 2.84
CA ILE A 218 -31.25 -10.08 3.77
C ILE A 218 -32.18 -11.02 2.98
N LEU A 219 -31.94 -12.30 3.13
CA LEU A 219 -32.74 -13.35 2.52
C LEU A 219 -33.48 -14.13 3.61
N ALA A 220 -34.65 -14.67 3.28
CA ALA A 220 -35.41 -15.56 4.14
C ALA A 220 -35.30 -17.00 3.65
N ARG A 221 -34.94 -17.91 4.54
CA ARG A 221 -34.86 -19.34 4.27
C ARG A 221 -35.35 -20.13 5.49
N ASP A 222 -36.21 -21.10 5.28
CA ASP A 222 -36.72 -22.01 6.32
C ASP A 222 -37.27 -21.30 7.57
N GLY A 223 -37.95 -20.15 7.36
CA GLY A 223 -38.53 -19.34 8.44
C GLY A 223 -37.57 -18.48 9.24
N SER A 224 -36.29 -18.44 8.82
CA SER A 224 -35.27 -17.59 9.39
C SER A 224 -34.72 -16.60 8.34
N THR A 225 -34.24 -15.45 8.79
CA THR A 225 -33.57 -14.47 7.95
C THR A 225 -32.05 -14.59 8.11
N TYR A 226 -31.30 -14.44 7.01
CA TYR A 226 -29.86 -14.40 7.04
C TYR A 226 -29.35 -13.34 6.06
N PHE A 227 -28.17 -12.79 6.33
CA PHE A 227 -27.51 -11.84 5.45
C PHE A 227 -26.63 -12.59 4.43
N GLU A 228 -26.90 -12.36 3.15
CA GLU A 228 -26.07 -12.81 2.04
C GLU A 228 -25.16 -11.65 1.61
N PRO A 229 -23.83 -11.74 1.82
CA PRO A 229 -22.90 -10.65 1.46
C PRO A 229 -22.80 -10.48 -0.05
N GLY A 230 -22.79 -9.21 -0.51
CA GLY A 230 -22.49 -8.87 -1.88
C GLY A 230 -21.00 -9.02 -2.19
N LEU A 231 -20.64 -8.86 -3.46
CA LEU A 231 -19.28 -9.13 -3.94
C LEU A 231 -18.21 -8.25 -3.28
N LEU A 232 -18.51 -6.95 -3.05
CA LEU A 232 -17.58 -6.04 -2.37
C LEU A 232 -17.45 -6.40 -0.89
N ALA A 233 -18.56 -6.63 -0.21
CA ALA A 233 -18.57 -7.03 1.20
C ALA A 233 -17.79 -8.34 1.40
N LEU A 234 -17.94 -9.29 0.49
CA LEU A 234 -17.22 -10.57 0.52
C LEU A 234 -15.71 -10.37 0.33
N ALA A 235 -15.31 -9.54 -0.66
CA ALA A 235 -13.90 -9.21 -0.91
C ALA A 235 -13.26 -8.50 0.30
N MET A 236 -13.93 -7.50 0.86
CA MET A 236 -13.45 -6.77 2.04
C MET A 236 -13.31 -7.68 3.27
N LYS A 237 -14.29 -8.57 3.49
CA LYS A 237 -14.29 -9.52 4.58
C LYS A 237 -13.11 -10.49 4.57
N HIS A 238 -12.72 -10.94 3.39
CA HIS A 238 -11.67 -11.93 3.22
C HIS A 238 -10.33 -11.34 2.78
N GLY A 239 -10.23 -10.03 2.56
CA GLY A 239 -9.01 -9.36 2.11
C GLY A 239 -8.65 -9.69 0.67
N TRP A 240 -9.64 -9.94 -0.20
CA TRP A 240 -9.44 -10.23 -1.61
C TRP A 240 -9.33 -8.96 -2.43
N VAL A 241 -8.70 -9.07 -3.60
CA VAL A 241 -8.68 -7.99 -4.57
C VAL A 241 -10.07 -7.90 -5.22
N TYR A 242 -10.65 -6.70 -5.21
CA TYR A 242 -11.91 -6.43 -5.89
C TYR A 242 -11.65 -5.66 -7.18
N LEU A 243 -12.01 -6.26 -8.32
CA LEU A 243 -11.89 -5.65 -9.64
C LEU A 243 -13.27 -5.21 -10.13
N ALA A 244 -13.56 -3.91 -10.00
CA ALA A 244 -14.76 -3.30 -10.56
C ALA A 244 -14.56 -3.10 -12.07
N ASP A 245 -15.09 -4.01 -12.87
CA ASP A 245 -14.96 -3.97 -14.33
C ASP A 245 -16.16 -3.24 -14.94
N GLU A 246 -15.90 -2.49 -16.03
CA GLU A 246 -16.92 -1.66 -16.69
C GLU A 246 -17.64 -0.70 -15.72
N TYR A 247 -16.87 -0.12 -14.79
CA TYR A 247 -17.33 0.72 -13.68
C TYR A 247 -18.27 1.85 -14.14
N ASP A 248 -18.00 2.41 -15.32
CA ASP A 248 -18.76 3.54 -15.89
C ASP A 248 -20.19 3.17 -16.32
N PHE A 249 -20.52 1.87 -16.46
CA PHE A 249 -21.85 1.42 -16.85
C PHE A 249 -22.85 1.34 -15.67
N ALA A 250 -22.37 1.43 -14.43
CA ALA A 250 -23.26 1.44 -13.27
C ALA A 250 -23.94 2.81 -13.11
N PHE A 251 -25.15 2.82 -12.56
CA PHE A 251 -25.81 4.05 -12.19
C PHE A 251 -25.07 4.78 -11.05
N PRO A 252 -25.13 6.13 -11.00
CA PRO A 252 -24.44 6.94 -9.99
C PRO A 252 -24.72 6.52 -8.53
N GLN A 253 -25.93 6.03 -8.22
CA GLN A 253 -26.30 5.57 -6.88
C GLN A 253 -25.49 4.31 -6.48
N ILE A 254 -25.16 3.44 -7.42
CA ILE A 254 -24.33 2.27 -7.18
C ILE A 254 -22.86 2.71 -7.02
N LEU A 255 -22.41 3.65 -7.82
CA LEU A 255 -21.06 4.20 -7.71
C LEU A 255 -20.83 4.90 -6.35
N GLY A 256 -21.85 5.53 -5.80
CA GLY A 256 -21.82 6.11 -4.46
C GLY A 256 -21.54 5.14 -3.32
N VAL A 257 -21.85 3.86 -3.51
CA VAL A 257 -21.56 2.79 -2.52
C VAL A 257 -20.06 2.56 -2.35
N TYR A 258 -19.27 2.77 -3.40
CA TYR A 258 -17.81 2.58 -3.37
C TYR A 258 -17.06 3.75 -2.73
N GLN A 259 -17.67 4.94 -2.70
CA GLN A 259 -16.97 6.16 -2.29
C GLN A 259 -16.35 6.05 -0.89
N PRO A 260 -17.08 5.63 0.18
CA PRO A 260 -16.46 5.49 1.50
C PRO A 260 -15.29 4.50 1.50
N VAL A 261 -15.42 3.39 0.77
CA VAL A 261 -14.37 2.35 0.70
C VAL A 261 -13.13 2.87 -0.05
N LEU A 262 -13.31 3.66 -1.11
CA LEU A 262 -12.22 4.30 -1.84
C LEU A 262 -11.49 5.36 -1.00
N GLU A 263 -12.18 5.96 -0.04
CA GLU A 263 -11.62 6.90 0.93
C GLU A 263 -11.00 6.20 2.16
N GLY A 264 -11.06 4.87 2.22
CA GLY A 264 -10.50 4.06 3.32
C GLY A 264 -11.46 3.88 4.50
N GLU A 265 -12.73 4.27 4.32
CA GLU A 265 -13.77 4.13 5.32
C GLU A 265 -14.44 2.74 5.27
N ALA A 266 -15.23 2.44 6.28
CA ALA A 266 -15.95 1.17 6.36
C ALA A 266 -17.14 1.13 5.39
N LEU A 267 -17.38 -0.04 4.79
CA LEU A 267 -18.60 -0.29 4.04
C LEU A 267 -19.77 -0.43 5.04
N VAL A 268 -20.73 0.48 4.96
CA VAL A 268 -21.94 0.44 5.80
C VAL A 268 -22.97 -0.45 5.12
N ILE A 269 -23.31 -1.54 5.78
CA ILE A 269 -24.38 -2.45 5.38
C ILE A 269 -25.66 -2.00 6.08
N LYS A 270 -26.68 -1.64 5.30
CA LYS A 270 -27.99 -1.28 5.83
C LYS A 270 -28.75 -2.58 6.10
N GLU A 271 -29.01 -2.87 7.37
CA GLU A 271 -29.87 -3.96 7.82
C GLU A 271 -31.35 -3.59 7.71
#